data_6a4cd6abce4398e9e3085bffa5c019d4
#
_entry.id   6a4cd6abce4398e9e3085bffa5c019d4
#
_cell.length_a   1.000
_cell.length_b   1.000
_cell.length_c   1.000
_cell.angle_alpha   90.00
_cell.angle_beta   90.00
_cell.angle_gamma   90.00
#
_symmetry.space_group_name_H-M   'P 1'
#
loop_
_entity.id
_entity.type
_entity.pdbx_description
1 polymer ?
#
loop_
_entity_poly.entity_id
_entity_poly.type
_entity_poly.pdbx_seq_one_letter_code
_entity_poly.pdbx_strand_id
1 'polypeptide(L)'
;MIDIDKNVRTSGAYVLYNNLFVFQVGPTNKGDTLGVVRLGGHKEDGETAVETAKREVKEEASIDVTILNSPTTFYKENWNAQSKKIKIESEVNPLLIIDSQDETLSIMYVAYSRIPPKPSSETNGLLLLSLNDIELICTGKITLNDYINQDGVAILKEKMNKDLVLQPFPQLLFLAEILKEDPTLLYHFLN
;
A
#
# COMPACT_ATOMS: atom_id res chain seq x y z
N MET A 1 -7.30 -20.99 -13.49
CA MET A 1 -7.49 -20.56 -12.08
C MET A 1 -6.16 -20.02 -11.59
N ILE A 2 -6.10 -18.81 -11.04
CA ILE A 2 -4.86 -18.21 -10.55
C ILE A 2 -4.58 -18.83 -9.17
N ASP A 3 -3.47 -19.56 -9.05
CA ASP A 3 -2.98 -20.04 -7.75
C ASP A 3 -2.05 -18.96 -7.16
N ILE A 4 -2.61 -18.18 -6.24
CA ILE A 4 -1.91 -17.04 -5.64
C ILE A 4 -0.65 -17.50 -4.91
N ASP A 5 -0.73 -18.52 -4.05
CA ASP A 5 0.37 -18.90 -3.18
C ASP A 5 1.55 -19.54 -3.90
N LYS A 6 1.25 -20.21 -5.02
CA LYS A 6 2.30 -20.85 -5.82
C LYS A 6 3.18 -19.85 -6.57
N ASN A 7 2.57 -18.77 -7.09
CA ASN A 7 3.25 -17.85 -7.99
C ASN A 7 3.56 -16.48 -7.35
N VAL A 8 3.24 -16.28 -6.05
CA VAL A 8 3.51 -15.01 -5.38
C VAL A 8 5.02 -14.82 -5.16
N ARG A 9 5.52 -13.66 -5.60
CA ARG A 9 6.88 -13.17 -5.36
C ARG A 9 6.92 -12.11 -4.27
N THR A 10 5.94 -11.19 -4.30
CA THR A 10 5.82 -10.15 -3.28
C THR A 10 4.39 -10.05 -2.79
N SER A 11 4.22 -9.74 -1.53
CA SER A 11 2.91 -9.48 -0.95
C SER A 11 2.96 -8.32 0.04
N GLY A 12 1.84 -7.64 0.19
CA GLY A 12 1.71 -6.53 1.12
C GLY A 12 0.26 -6.18 1.39
N ALA A 13 0.04 -5.11 2.13
CA ALA A 13 -1.29 -4.67 2.47
C ALA A 13 -1.46 -3.15 2.43
N TYR A 14 -2.64 -2.73 2.00
CA TYR A 14 -3.19 -1.41 2.28
C TYR A 14 -3.75 -1.44 3.69
N VAL A 15 -2.96 -0.95 4.64
CA VAL A 15 -3.29 -1.03 6.06
C VAL A 15 -4.08 0.19 6.49
N LEU A 16 -5.20 -0.03 7.15
CA LEU A 16 -6.04 0.98 7.76
C LEU A 16 -5.76 1.08 9.26
N TYR A 17 -5.53 2.30 9.73
CA TYR A 17 -5.52 2.67 11.12
C TYR A 17 -6.32 3.97 11.30
N ASN A 18 -7.36 3.93 12.14
CA ASN A 18 -8.28 5.07 12.33
C ASN A 18 -8.81 5.66 11.01
N ASN A 19 -9.22 4.81 10.08
CA ASN A 19 -9.71 5.17 8.74
C ASN A 19 -8.69 5.91 7.85
N LEU A 20 -7.40 5.84 8.18
CA LEU A 20 -6.32 6.36 7.36
C LEU A 20 -5.47 5.21 6.81
N PHE A 21 -5.05 5.32 5.57
CA PHE A 21 -4.15 4.35 4.94
C PHE A 21 -2.70 4.61 5.35
N VAL A 22 -2.02 3.59 5.82
CA VAL A 22 -0.62 3.66 6.26
C VAL A 22 0.31 3.36 5.08
N PHE A 23 1.21 4.30 4.79
CA PHE A 23 2.25 4.16 3.76
C PHE A 23 3.61 4.51 4.34
N GLN A 24 4.65 3.90 3.82
CA GLN A 24 6.03 4.31 4.10
C GLN A 24 6.36 5.61 3.37
N VAL A 25 7.24 6.40 3.95
CA VAL A 25 7.85 7.57 3.30
C VAL A 25 9.34 7.59 3.53
N GLY A 26 10.09 7.84 2.47
CA GLY A 26 11.55 7.94 2.55
C GLY A 26 12.18 8.43 1.25
N PRO A 27 13.47 8.82 1.27
CA PRO A 27 14.17 9.27 0.09
C PRO A 27 14.16 8.22 -1.02
N THR A 28 13.91 8.65 -2.25
CA THR A 28 14.11 7.80 -3.43
C THR A 28 15.60 7.60 -3.70
N ASN A 29 15.95 6.63 -4.55
CA ASN A 29 17.35 6.33 -4.90
C ASN A 29 18.11 7.54 -5.45
N LYS A 30 17.41 8.49 -6.10
CA LYS A 30 18.00 9.73 -6.61
C LYS A 30 18.14 10.80 -5.53
N GLY A 31 17.40 10.68 -4.42
CA GLY A 31 17.42 11.64 -3.32
C GLY A 31 16.73 12.98 -3.62
N ASP A 32 16.06 13.11 -4.75
CA ASP A 32 15.39 14.33 -5.21
C ASP A 32 13.88 14.40 -4.87
N THR A 33 13.32 13.28 -4.42
CA THR A 33 11.93 13.14 -4.00
C THR A 33 11.81 12.20 -2.79
N LEU A 34 10.66 12.20 -2.14
CA LEU A 34 10.29 11.24 -1.10
C LEU A 34 9.27 10.25 -1.66
N GLY A 35 9.66 8.99 -1.78
CA GLY A 35 8.77 7.93 -2.23
C GLY A 35 7.70 7.65 -1.18
N VAL A 36 6.43 7.56 -1.62
CA VAL A 36 5.31 7.08 -0.81
C VAL A 36 5.01 5.66 -1.25
N VAL A 37 5.43 4.69 -0.42
CA VAL A 37 5.53 3.27 -0.76
C VAL A 37 4.60 2.44 0.11
N ARG A 38 4.04 1.38 -0.46
CA ARG A 38 3.22 0.41 0.28
C ARG A 38 3.99 -0.25 1.44
N LEU A 39 3.24 -0.83 2.37
CA LEU A 39 3.76 -1.83 3.31
C LEU A 39 3.74 -3.21 2.63
N GLY A 40 4.90 -3.88 2.54
CA GLY A 40 5.02 -5.19 1.92
C GLY A 40 6.35 -5.42 1.21
N GLY A 41 6.69 -6.67 0.99
CA GLY A 41 7.97 -7.08 0.42
C GLY A 41 7.96 -8.49 -0.17
N HIS A 42 9.13 -9.12 -0.19
CA HIS A 42 9.33 -10.42 -0.81
C HIS A 42 8.84 -11.56 0.08
N LYS A 43 8.25 -12.57 -0.57
CA LYS A 43 7.87 -13.82 0.08
C LYS A 43 9.12 -14.59 0.51
N GLU A 44 9.09 -15.11 1.73
CA GLU A 44 10.07 -16.07 2.21
C GLU A 44 9.63 -17.52 1.94
N ASP A 45 10.58 -18.46 2.00
CA ASP A 45 10.31 -19.87 1.77
C ASP A 45 9.28 -20.43 2.77
N GLY A 46 8.25 -21.06 2.22
CA GLY A 46 7.18 -21.69 3.01
C GLY A 46 6.04 -20.76 3.40
N GLU A 47 6.12 -19.45 3.14
CA GLU A 47 5.02 -18.52 3.41
C GLU A 47 3.91 -18.60 2.37
N THR A 48 2.69 -18.32 2.79
CA THR A 48 1.58 -17.91 1.92
C THR A 48 1.65 -16.41 1.62
N ALA A 49 0.88 -15.93 0.64
CA ALA A 49 0.78 -14.49 0.35
C ALA A 49 0.27 -13.68 1.55
N VAL A 50 -0.67 -14.24 2.32
CA VAL A 50 -1.21 -13.61 3.54
C VAL A 50 -0.17 -13.52 4.65
N GLU A 51 0.62 -14.57 4.87
CA GLU A 51 1.68 -14.60 5.87
C GLU A 51 2.77 -13.60 5.55
N THR A 52 3.22 -13.55 4.28
CA THR A 52 4.16 -12.53 3.79
C THR A 52 3.64 -11.11 4.06
N ALA A 53 2.38 -10.81 3.69
CA ALA A 53 1.82 -9.49 3.91
C ALA A 53 1.79 -9.09 5.39
N LYS A 54 1.44 -10.02 6.29
CA LYS A 54 1.43 -9.77 7.74
C LYS A 54 2.82 -9.57 8.31
N ARG A 55 3.80 -10.37 7.89
CA ARG A 55 5.20 -10.26 8.34
C ARG A 55 5.78 -8.92 7.93
N GLU A 56 5.67 -8.57 6.66
CA GLU A 56 6.19 -7.32 6.11
C GLU A 56 5.59 -6.08 6.80
N VAL A 57 4.26 -6.07 7.01
CA VAL A 57 3.61 -4.98 7.74
C VAL A 57 4.15 -4.85 9.16
N LYS A 58 4.40 -5.98 9.83
CA LYS A 58 4.97 -5.98 11.19
C LYS A 58 6.41 -5.48 11.20
N GLU A 59 7.21 -5.88 10.22
CA GLU A 59 8.62 -5.48 10.07
C GLU A 59 8.74 -3.99 9.74
N GLU A 60 7.84 -3.44 8.93
CA GLU A 60 7.93 -2.06 8.46
C GLU A 60 7.19 -1.04 9.35
N ALA A 61 6.06 -1.42 9.93
CA ALA A 61 5.21 -0.52 10.71
C ALA A 61 5.01 -0.93 12.18
N SER A 62 5.67 -2.02 12.64
CA SER A 62 5.65 -2.51 14.03
C SER A 62 4.25 -2.83 14.57
N ILE A 63 3.34 -3.26 13.70
CA ILE A 63 1.95 -3.59 14.05
C ILE A 63 1.54 -4.97 13.54
N ASP A 64 0.66 -5.62 14.30
CA ASP A 64 -0.07 -6.79 13.81
C ASP A 64 -1.37 -6.33 13.14
N VAL A 65 -1.74 -7.03 12.06
CA VAL A 65 -2.91 -6.68 11.25
C VAL A 65 -3.88 -7.85 11.07
N THR A 66 -5.15 -7.50 10.90
CA THR A 66 -6.18 -8.42 10.42
C THR A 66 -6.40 -8.15 8.93
N ILE A 67 -6.20 -9.18 8.11
CA ILE A 67 -6.48 -9.10 6.67
C ILE A 67 -8.00 -9.13 6.47
N LEU A 68 -8.48 -8.25 5.60
CA LEU A 68 -9.87 -8.16 5.19
C LEU A 68 -10.06 -8.87 3.85
N ASN A 69 -11.19 -9.57 3.72
CA ASN A 69 -11.60 -10.16 2.46
C ASN A 69 -12.13 -9.06 1.53
N SER A 70 -11.50 -8.84 0.38
CA SER A 70 -11.97 -7.83 -0.56
C SER A 70 -13.22 -8.32 -1.30
N PRO A 71 -14.28 -7.51 -1.40
CA PRO A 71 -15.47 -7.87 -2.18
C PRO A 71 -15.19 -7.87 -3.70
N THR A 72 -14.09 -7.27 -4.12
CA THR A 72 -13.66 -7.21 -5.52
C THR A 72 -12.15 -7.37 -5.59
N THR A 73 -11.68 -8.24 -6.48
CA THR A 73 -10.26 -8.36 -6.81
C THR A 73 -10.00 -7.73 -8.17
N PHE A 74 -9.02 -6.85 -8.23
CA PHE A 74 -8.52 -6.28 -9.47
C PHE A 74 -7.27 -7.02 -9.93
N TYR A 75 -7.12 -7.18 -11.24
CA TYR A 75 -5.96 -7.75 -11.89
C TYR A 75 -5.35 -6.75 -12.86
N LYS A 76 -4.04 -6.62 -12.85
CA LYS A 76 -3.26 -5.85 -13.83
C LYS A 76 -2.16 -6.73 -14.43
N GLU A 77 -2.03 -6.74 -15.73
CA GLU A 77 -0.97 -7.45 -16.47
C GLU A 77 0.43 -6.84 -16.20
N ASN A 78 0.46 -5.59 -15.82
CA ASN A 78 1.62 -4.84 -15.36
C ASN A 78 1.15 -3.52 -14.74
N TRP A 79 2.03 -2.75 -14.15
CA TRP A 79 1.68 -1.50 -13.47
C TRP A 79 1.05 -0.43 -14.39
N ASN A 80 1.35 -0.45 -15.68
CA ASN A 80 0.82 0.51 -16.66
C ASN A 80 -0.46 0.03 -17.35
N ALA A 81 -0.84 -1.25 -17.17
CA ALA A 81 -2.06 -1.80 -17.74
C ALA A 81 -3.30 -1.28 -16.99
N GLN A 82 -4.42 -1.21 -17.68
CA GLN A 82 -5.71 -0.94 -17.07
C GLN A 82 -6.11 -2.09 -16.14
N SER A 83 -6.67 -1.77 -14.99
CA SER A 83 -7.16 -2.76 -14.05
C SER A 83 -8.45 -3.44 -14.58
N LYS A 84 -8.59 -4.73 -14.30
CA LYS A 84 -9.76 -5.53 -14.66
C LYS A 84 -10.30 -6.21 -13.40
N LYS A 85 -11.60 -6.15 -13.16
CA LYS A 85 -12.24 -6.92 -12.08
C LYS A 85 -12.25 -8.40 -12.45
N ILE A 86 -11.76 -9.25 -11.57
CA ILE A 86 -11.75 -10.70 -11.74
C ILE A 86 -12.41 -11.41 -10.56
N LYS A 87 -12.84 -12.65 -10.81
CA LYS A 87 -13.26 -13.57 -9.75
C LYS A 87 -12.13 -14.56 -9.50
N ILE A 88 -11.82 -14.76 -8.25
CA ILE A 88 -10.85 -15.76 -7.78
C ILE A 88 -11.50 -16.64 -6.73
N GLU A 89 -10.98 -17.83 -6.57
CA GLU A 89 -11.32 -18.73 -5.46
C GLU A 89 -10.11 -18.77 -4.54
N SER A 90 -10.19 -18.04 -3.44
CA SER A 90 -9.17 -17.96 -2.41
C SER A 90 -9.84 -17.89 -1.04
N GLU A 91 -9.17 -18.36 0.00
CA GLU A 91 -9.66 -18.24 1.37
C GLU A 91 -9.86 -16.75 1.75
N VAL A 92 -8.95 -15.90 1.32
CA VAL A 92 -9.02 -14.44 1.49
C VAL A 92 -8.70 -13.76 0.16
N ASN A 93 -9.66 -13.04 -0.39
CA ASN A 93 -9.49 -12.32 -1.64
C ASN A 93 -8.65 -11.06 -1.47
N PRO A 94 -7.55 -10.88 -2.21
CA PRO A 94 -6.82 -9.63 -2.25
C PRO A 94 -7.61 -8.54 -2.98
N LEU A 95 -7.25 -7.28 -2.75
CA LEU A 95 -7.76 -6.16 -3.52
C LEU A 95 -7.13 -6.11 -4.92
N LEU A 96 -5.81 -6.38 -5.01
CA LEU A 96 -5.06 -6.25 -6.25
C LEU A 96 -4.11 -7.43 -6.46
N ILE A 97 -4.11 -7.96 -7.68
CA ILE A 97 -3.14 -8.91 -8.20
C ILE A 97 -2.47 -8.25 -9.41
N ILE A 98 -1.14 -8.25 -9.41
CA ILE A 98 -0.35 -7.75 -10.54
C ILE A 98 0.51 -8.88 -11.04
N ASP A 99 0.42 -9.13 -12.33
CA ASP A 99 1.31 -10.06 -13.03
C ASP A 99 2.66 -9.38 -13.28
N SER A 100 3.72 -10.14 -13.14
CA SER A 100 5.06 -9.73 -13.51
C SER A 100 5.46 -10.46 -14.80
N GLN A 101 6.33 -9.85 -15.60
CA GLN A 101 6.74 -10.42 -16.89
C GLN A 101 7.45 -11.78 -16.76
N ASP A 102 7.83 -12.18 -15.55
CA ASP A 102 8.48 -13.45 -15.21
C ASP A 102 7.52 -14.50 -14.63
N GLU A 103 6.22 -14.37 -14.90
CA GLU A 103 5.15 -15.27 -14.43
C GLU A 103 4.98 -15.28 -12.90
N THR A 104 5.53 -14.29 -12.19
CA THR A 104 5.32 -14.14 -10.75
C THR A 104 4.25 -13.09 -10.46
N LEU A 105 3.67 -13.15 -9.26
CA LEU A 105 2.59 -12.28 -8.83
C LEU A 105 3.04 -11.34 -7.71
N SER A 106 2.56 -10.11 -7.78
CA SER A 106 2.56 -9.17 -6.66
C SER A 106 1.13 -9.03 -6.12
N ILE A 107 0.94 -9.25 -4.83
CA ILE A 107 -0.38 -9.31 -4.20
C ILE A 107 -0.53 -8.16 -3.21
N MET A 108 -1.67 -7.48 -3.24
CA MET A 108 -2.02 -6.46 -2.25
C MET A 108 -3.37 -6.77 -1.60
N TYR A 109 -3.33 -7.01 -0.31
CA TYR A 109 -4.53 -7.15 0.52
C TYR A 109 -5.00 -5.81 1.07
N VAL A 110 -6.20 -5.78 1.65
CA VAL A 110 -6.62 -4.72 2.57
C VAL A 110 -6.52 -5.30 3.98
N ALA A 111 -6.04 -4.51 4.91
CA ALA A 111 -5.90 -4.93 6.30
C ALA A 111 -6.22 -3.77 7.25
N TYR A 112 -6.49 -4.08 8.50
CA TYR A 112 -6.61 -3.05 9.53
C TYR A 112 -5.82 -3.41 10.78
N SER A 113 -5.43 -2.38 11.52
CA SER A 113 -4.85 -2.49 12.86
C SER A 113 -5.59 -1.59 13.84
N ARG A 114 -5.71 -2.03 15.08
CA ARG A 114 -6.15 -1.20 16.22
C ARG A 114 -4.99 -0.60 16.98
N ILE A 115 -3.77 -1.02 16.64
CA ILE A 115 -2.54 -0.56 17.28
C ILE A 115 -1.96 0.56 16.41
N PRO A 116 -1.54 1.70 17.02
CA PRO A 116 -0.92 2.78 16.25
C PRO A 116 0.39 2.32 15.60
N PRO A 117 0.56 2.57 14.28
CA PRO A 117 1.77 2.20 13.58
C PRO A 117 2.96 3.02 14.04
N LYS A 118 4.13 2.40 14.00
CA LYS A 118 5.43 3.04 14.30
C LYS A 118 6.45 2.61 13.27
N PRO A 119 7.23 3.54 12.70
CA PRO A 119 8.32 3.18 11.79
C PRO A 119 9.30 2.24 12.51
N SER A 120 9.65 1.14 11.86
CA SER A 120 10.64 0.18 12.37
C SER A 120 12.07 0.62 12.07
N SER A 121 13.05 -0.29 12.25
CA SER A 121 14.44 -0.04 11.86
C SER A 121 14.63 0.10 10.35
N GLU A 122 13.76 -0.48 9.55
CA GLU A 122 13.85 -0.53 8.08
C GLU A 122 13.08 0.62 7.39
N THR A 123 12.32 1.42 8.18
CA THR A 123 11.44 2.46 7.65
C THR A 123 11.83 3.84 8.16
N ASN A 124 12.01 4.79 7.26
CA ASN A 124 12.39 6.17 7.62
C ASN A 124 11.22 6.95 8.23
N GLY A 125 10.00 6.67 7.81
CA GLY A 125 8.79 7.29 8.32
C GLY A 125 7.53 6.66 7.73
N LEU A 126 6.40 7.00 8.33
CA LEU A 126 5.07 6.60 7.88
C LEU A 126 4.19 7.83 7.65
N LEU A 127 3.36 7.78 6.61
CA LEU A 127 2.27 8.72 6.38
C LEU A 127 0.94 7.98 6.60
N LEU A 128 -0.01 8.63 7.24
CA LEU A 128 -1.37 8.15 7.42
C LEU A 128 -2.29 8.98 6.52
N LEU A 129 -2.69 8.41 5.40
CA LEU A 129 -3.35 9.11 4.31
C LEU A 129 -4.88 8.95 4.36
N SER A 130 -5.59 10.06 4.36
CA SER A 130 -7.00 10.11 4.02
C SER A 130 -7.21 9.91 2.50
N LEU A 131 -8.44 9.70 2.06
CA LEU A 131 -8.74 9.64 0.63
C LEU A 131 -8.38 10.94 -0.10
N ASN A 132 -8.56 12.09 0.56
CA ASN A 132 -8.18 13.39 0.02
C ASN A 132 -6.65 13.52 -0.13
N ASP A 133 -5.87 13.02 0.84
CA ASP A 133 -4.41 13.02 0.76
C ASP A 133 -3.91 12.15 -0.40
N ILE A 134 -4.54 10.98 -0.62
CA ILE A 134 -4.24 10.11 -1.76
C ILE A 134 -4.43 10.85 -3.08
N GLU A 135 -5.56 11.54 -3.23
CA GLU A 135 -5.84 12.32 -4.43
C GLU A 135 -4.81 13.45 -4.62
N LEU A 136 -4.53 14.23 -3.57
CA LEU A 136 -3.58 15.34 -3.61
C LEU A 136 -2.16 14.89 -3.96
N ILE A 137 -1.67 13.80 -3.36
CA ILE A 137 -0.33 13.26 -3.63
C ILE A 137 -0.24 12.72 -5.06
N CYS A 138 -1.30 12.06 -5.56
CA CYS A 138 -1.29 11.44 -6.87
C CYS A 138 -1.51 12.41 -8.02
N THR A 139 -2.20 13.55 -7.80
CA THR A 139 -2.52 14.53 -8.85
C THR A 139 -1.68 15.81 -8.76
N GLY A 140 -1.16 16.13 -7.59
CA GLY A 140 -0.37 17.32 -7.29
C GLY A 140 1.13 17.03 -7.22
N LYS A 141 1.89 18.10 -7.00
CA LYS A 141 3.31 18.05 -6.66
C LYS A 141 3.50 18.67 -5.27
N ILE A 142 2.88 18.03 -4.26
CA ILE A 142 2.97 18.51 -2.89
C ILE A 142 4.25 17.99 -2.21
N THR A 143 4.86 18.85 -1.40
CA THR A 143 5.99 18.46 -0.56
C THR A 143 5.52 17.78 0.72
N LEU A 144 6.42 17.12 1.44
CA LEU A 144 6.12 16.62 2.78
C LEU A 144 5.72 17.76 3.74
N ASN A 145 6.29 18.94 3.54
CA ASN A 145 5.95 20.13 4.35
C ASN A 145 4.52 20.62 4.05
N ASP A 146 4.12 20.64 2.76
CA ASP A 146 2.74 20.97 2.38
C ASP A 146 1.74 19.98 2.98
N TYR A 147 2.05 18.67 2.91
CA TYR A 147 1.22 17.62 3.51
C TYR A 147 1.04 17.82 5.02
N ILE A 148 2.13 18.09 5.76
CA ILE A 148 2.07 18.33 7.21
C ILE A 148 1.31 19.62 7.53
N ASN A 149 1.48 20.69 6.75
CA ASN A 149 0.81 21.98 6.95
C ASN A 149 -0.71 21.93 6.66
N GLN A 150 -1.17 20.90 5.98
CA GLN A 150 -2.60 20.60 5.74
C GLN A 150 -3.16 19.58 6.74
N ASP A 151 -2.59 19.51 7.94
CA ASP A 151 -2.95 18.58 9.01
C ASP A 151 -2.72 17.09 8.65
N GLY A 152 -1.88 16.81 7.68
CA GLY A 152 -1.46 15.46 7.33
C GLY A 152 -0.66 14.80 8.46
N VAL A 153 -0.93 13.52 8.71
CA VAL A 153 -0.31 12.77 9.81
C VAL A 153 0.95 12.06 9.33
N ALA A 154 2.12 12.55 9.76
CA ALA A 154 3.42 11.96 9.46
C ALA A 154 4.11 11.50 10.76
N ILE A 155 4.58 10.25 10.80
CA ILE A 155 5.35 9.67 11.89
C ILE A 155 6.78 9.46 11.38
N LEU A 156 7.67 10.43 11.62
CA LEU A 156 9.02 10.43 11.08
C LEU A 156 10.00 9.90 12.14
N LYS A 157 10.76 8.88 11.80
CA LYS A 157 11.85 8.34 12.60
C LYS A 157 13.16 9.04 12.29
N GLU A 158 13.41 9.24 11.00
CA GLU A 158 14.62 9.85 10.47
C GLU A 158 14.36 11.33 10.12
N LYS A 159 15.41 12.15 10.23
CA LYS A 159 15.35 13.54 9.77
C LYS A 159 15.35 13.56 8.24
N MET A 160 14.23 13.96 7.65
CA MET A 160 14.07 14.08 6.19
C MET A 160 13.99 15.54 5.76
N ASN A 161 14.44 15.82 4.53
CA ASN A 161 14.17 17.12 3.89
C ASN A 161 12.68 17.22 3.53
N LYS A 162 11.94 18.03 4.29
CA LYS A 162 10.48 18.18 4.12
C LYS A 162 10.08 19.01 2.90
N ASP A 163 11.02 19.69 2.25
CA ASP A 163 10.77 20.47 1.05
C ASP A 163 10.79 19.60 -0.23
N LEU A 164 11.13 18.31 -0.08
CA LEU A 164 11.06 17.36 -1.19
C LEU A 164 9.61 16.95 -1.49
N VAL A 165 9.33 16.80 -2.79
CA VAL A 165 8.03 16.39 -3.30
C VAL A 165 7.74 14.92 -2.93
N LEU A 166 6.52 14.64 -2.51
CA LEU A 166 6.01 13.30 -2.30
C LEU A 166 5.76 12.63 -3.65
N GLN A 167 6.49 11.55 -3.92
CA GLN A 167 6.35 10.78 -5.16
C GLN A 167 5.50 9.54 -4.90
N PRO A 168 4.27 9.45 -5.47
CA PRO A 168 3.45 8.25 -5.32
C PRO A 168 4.05 7.08 -6.07
N PHE A 169 4.15 5.92 -5.41
CA PHE A 169 4.53 4.66 -6.04
C PHE A 169 3.30 3.96 -6.62
N PRO A 170 3.48 2.97 -7.50
CA PRO A 170 2.40 2.34 -8.26
C PRO A 170 1.20 1.86 -7.43
N GLN A 171 1.44 1.37 -6.20
CA GLN A 171 0.37 0.92 -5.32
C GLN A 171 -0.51 2.08 -4.81
N LEU A 172 0.07 3.25 -4.56
CA LEU A 172 -0.69 4.44 -4.19
C LEU A 172 -1.47 5.00 -5.39
N LEU A 173 -0.85 4.99 -6.58
CA LEU A 173 -1.53 5.37 -7.83
C LEU A 173 -2.73 4.46 -8.12
N PHE A 174 -2.66 3.17 -7.79
CA PHE A 174 -3.78 2.26 -7.92
C PHE A 174 -4.94 2.60 -6.96
N LEU A 175 -4.67 3.00 -5.72
CA LEU A 175 -5.74 3.48 -4.83
C LEU A 175 -6.42 4.75 -5.37
N ALA A 176 -5.65 5.68 -5.97
CA ALA A 176 -6.19 6.86 -6.62
C ALA A 176 -7.04 6.49 -7.86
N GLU A 177 -6.63 5.47 -8.64
CA GLU A 177 -7.42 4.91 -9.75
C GLU A 177 -8.78 4.43 -9.24
N ILE A 178 -8.82 3.61 -8.17
CA ILE A 178 -10.07 3.11 -7.58
C ILE A 178 -10.91 4.26 -7.00
N LEU A 179 -10.29 5.21 -6.31
CA LEU A 179 -11.01 6.35 -5.74
C LEU A 179 -11.76 7.14 -6.82
N LYS A 180 -11.20 7.22 -8.02
CA LYS A 180 -11.82 7.89 -9.17
C LYS A 180 -12.89 7.04 -9.86
N GLU A 181 -12.65 5.72 -10.02
CA GLU A 181 -13.50 4.83 -10.82
C GLU A 181 -14.61 4.17 -10.00
N ASP A 182 -14.33 3.77 -8.75
CA ASP A 182 -15.24 3.07 -7.85
C ASP A 182 -15.00 3.47 -6.39
N PRO A 183 -15.29 4.72 -6.01
CA PRO A 183 -15.02 5.23 -4.67
C PRO A 183 -15.77 4.46 -3.59
N THR A 184 -16.92 3.85 -3.91
CA THR A 184 -17.74 3.09 -2.96
C THR A 184 -16.99 1.89 -2.40
N LEU A 185 -16.10 1.30 -3.18
CA LEU A 185 -15.27 0.19 -2.73
C LEU A 185 -14.31 0.60 -1.61
N LEU A 186 -13.65 1.76 -1.71
CA LEU A 186 -12.77 2.24 -0.65
C LEU A 186 -13.56 2.64 0.59
N TYR A 187 -14.71 3.29 0.44
CA TYR A 187 -15.61 3.60 1.57
C TYR A 187 -16.09 2.36 2.29
N HIS A 188 -16.24 1.21 1.60
CA HIS A 188 -16.60 -0.05 2.23
C HIS A 188 -15.59 -0.48 3.32
N PHE A 189 -14.31 -0.19 3.14
CA PHE A 189 -13.27 -0.52 4.11
C PHE A 189 -13.12 0.50 5.24
N LEU A 190 -13.68 1.71 5.08
CA LEU A 190 -13.58 2.80 6.06
C LEU A 190 -14.75 2.86 7.07
N ASN A 191 -15.74 1.94 6.96
CA ASN A 191 -16.93 1.91 7.84
C ASN A 191 -16.80 0.79 8.92
#